data_87eaf283e32ac6e580c3f84050e64c70
#
_entry.id   87eaf283e32ac6e580c3f84050e64c70
#
_cell.length_a   1.000
_cell.length_b   1.000
_cell.length_c   1.000
_cell.angle_alpha   90.00
_cell.angle_beta   90.00
_cell.angle_gamma   90.00
#
_symmetry.space_group_name_H-M   'P 1'
#
loop_
_entity.id
_entity.type
_entity.pdbx_description
1 polymer ?
#
loop_
_entity_poly.entity_id
_entity_poly.type
_entity_poly.pdbx_seq_one_letter_code
_entity_poly.pdbx_strand_id
1 'polypeptide(L)'
;KYLKLIESIPQMMELGIDSLKIEGRMKSIHYIATVVSVYRKVIDAYAEDPENFKIKTEWLMELNKCANRDTAPAFFQGTPGYEEQMFGEEQSKKSSYDFCGLVLDYDHETQLATIQQRNHFKPGQEIEFFGPEIDSFKDRKSTRLNSSHRIASRMPSSA
;
A
#
# COMPACT_ATOMS: atom_id res chain seq x y z
N LYS A 1 7.97 12.90 11.64
CA LYS A 1 8.22 11.76 10.72
C LYS A 1 7.60 10.49 11.30
N TYR A 2 7.17 9.57 10.43
CA TYR A 2 6.78 8.21 10.84
C TYR A 2 7.96 7.25 10.71
N LEU A 3 8.00 6.23 11.57
CA LEU A 3 8.98 5.17 11.49
C LEU A 3 8.71 4.30 10.25
N LYS A 4 9.75 4.13 9.40
CA LYS A 4 9.75 3.23 8.25
C LYS A 4 11.04 2.41 8.27
N LEU A 5 10.92 1.10 8.42
CA LEU A 5 12.06 0.18 8.54
C LEU A 5 12.10 -0.88 7.43
N ILE A 6 11.44 -0.63 6.30
CA ILE A 6 11.35 -1.61 5.22
C ILE A 6 12.71 -2.02 4.68
N GLU A 7 13.64 -1.07 4.59
CA GLU A 7 15.01 -1.29 4.11
C GLU A 7 15.86 -2.09 5.10
N SER A 8 15.41 -2.17 6.36
CA SER A 8 16.10 -2.91 7.44
C SER A 8 15.50 -4.31 7.66
N ILE A 9 14.50 -4.71 6.90
CA ILE A 9 13.89 -6.06 7.04
C ILE A 9 14.91 -7.18 6.89
N PRO A 10 15.80 -7.19 5.88
CA PRO A 10 16.84 -8.20 5.76
C PRO A 10 17.66 -8.35 7.05
N GLN A 11 18.17 -7.24 7.56
CA GLN A 11 18.96 -7.23 8.79
C GLN A 11 18.17 -7.74 10.01
N MET A 12 16.88 -7.40 10.12
CA MET A 12 16.03 -7.90 11.21
C MET A 12 15.83 -9.42 11.11
N MET A 13 15.67 -9.96 9.91
CA MET A 13 15.52 -11.40 9.69
C MET A 13 16.82 -12.14 10.01
N GLU A 14 17.97 -11.62 9.62
CA GLU A 14 19.29 -12.18 9.95
C GLU A 14 19.55 -12.21 11.47
N LEU A 15 19.05 -11.22 12.20
CA LEU A 15 19.12 -11.18 13.66
C LEU A 15 18.13 -12.13 14.37
N GLY A 16 17.30 -12.85 13.60
CA GLY A 16 16.35 -13.82 14.14
C GLY A 16 15.16 -13.19 14.85
N ILE A 17 14.69 -12.03 14.39
CA ILE A 17 13.47 -11.41 14.94
C ILE A 17 12.26 -12.19 14.44
N ASP A 18 11.50 -12.79 15.37
CA ASP A 18 10.36 -13.65 15.04
C ASP A 18 9.10 -12.88 14.61
N SER A 19 8.96 -11.64 15.02
CA SER A 19 7.70 -10.90 14.82
C SER A 19 7.91 -9.39 14.70
N LEU A 20 7.18 -8.76 13.80
CA LEU A 20 7.17 -7.32 13.59
C LEU A 20 5.80 -6.75 13.93
N LYS A 21 5.78 -5.71 14.75
CA LYS A 21 4.55 -5.00 15.09
C LYS A 21 4.40 -3.75 14.23
N ILE A 22 3.30 -3.69 13.48
CA ILE A 22 2.91 -2.50 12.71
C ILE A 22 1.85 -1.73 13.50
N GLU A 23 2.12 -0.47 13.81
CA GLU A 23 1.15 0.39 14.48
C GLU A 23 0.25 1.09 13.47
N GLY A 24 -1.04 0.86 13.60
CA GLY A 24 -2.03 1.36 12.65
C GLY A 24 -3.39 1.73 13.27
N ARG A 25 -3.53 1.73 14.61
CA ARG A 25 -4.83 1.94 15.28
C ARG A 25 -5.57 3.21 14.84
N MET A 26 -4.85 4.28 14.58
CA MET A 26 -5.40 5.56 14.14
C MET A 26 -5.28 5.77 12.62
N LYS A 27 -5.04 4.70 11.87
CA LYS A 27 -4.86 4.75 10.42
C LYS A 27 -6.06 4.18 9.68
N SER A 28 -6.18 4.55 8.40
CA SER A 28 -7.20 3.99 7.52
C SER A 28 -6.93 2.51 7.23
N ILE A 29 -7.98 1.77 6.89
CA ILE A 29 -7.87 0.37 6.43
C ILE A 29 -6.93 0.29 5.21
N HIS A 30 -7.03 1.24 4.29
CA HIS A 30 -6.12 1.35 3.15
C HIS A 30 -4.65 1.42 3.57
N TYR A 31 -4.32 2.28 4.54
CA TYR A 31 -2.94 2.38 5.05
C TYR A 31 -2.45 1.04 5.59
N ILE A 32 -3.24 0.41 6.45
CA ILE A 32 -2.87 -0.87 7.07
C ILE A 32 -2.68 -1.96 6.01
N ALA A 33 -3.64 -2.09 5.09
CA ALA A 33 -3.59 -3.07 4.01
C ALA A 33 -2.33 -2.88 3.14
N THR A 34 -2.03 -1.64 2.73
CA THR A 34 -0.85 -1.34 1.92
C THR A 34 0.44 -1.66 2.67
N VAL A 35 0.58 -1.19 3.92
CA VAL A 35 1.81 -1.40 4.70
C VAL A 35 2.03 -2.89 4.95
N VAL A 36 1.01 -3.61 5.42
CA VAL A 36 1.14 -5.05 5.70
C VAL A 36 1.46 -5.83 4.44
N SER A 37 0.79 -5.56 3.32
CA SER A 37 1.05 -6.21 2.03
C SER A 37 2.49 -6.00 1.56
N VAL A 38 2.97 -4.75 1.60
CA VAL A 38 4.33 -4.45 1.15
C VAL A 38 5.39 -5.08 2.05
N TYR A 39 5.24 -4.99 3.37
CA TYR A 39 6.18 -5.63 4.30
C TYR A 39 6.17 -7.15 4.13
N ARG A 40 5.01 -7.77 3.89
CA ARG A 40 4.92 -9.22 3.62
C ARG A 40 5.67 -9.59 2.34
N LYS A 41 5.47 -8.85 1.24
CA LYS A 41 6.20 -9.06 -0.03
C LYS A 41 7.72 -8.96 0.14
N VAL A 42 8.20 -8.01 0.95
CA VAL A 42 9.64 -7.85 1.22
C VAL A 42 10.18 -9.03 2.01
N ILE A 43 9.48 -9.47 3.06
CA ILE A 43 9.89 -10.61 3.89
C ILE A 43 9.94 -11.89 3.06
N ASP A 44 8.91 -12.15 2.26
CA ASP A 44 8.81 -13.35 1.44
C ASP A 44 9.91 -13.38 0.35
N ALA A 45 10.11 -12.26 -0.34
CA ALA A 45 11.15 -12.18 -1.36
C ALA A 45 12.57 -12.30 -0.78
N TYR A 46 12.80 -11.78 0.42
CA TYR A 46 14.09 -11.97 1.10
C TYR A 46 14.27 -13.42 1.55
N ALA A 47 13.24 -14.05 2.09
CA ALA A 47 13.30 -15.45 2.51
C ALA A 47 13.51 -16.42 1.34
N GLU A 48 12.99 -16.09 0.14
CA GLU A 48 13.14 -16.90 -1.07
C GLU A 48 14.55 -16.82 -1.66
N ASP A 49 15.15 -15.65 -1.75
CA ASP A 49 16.49 -15.45 -2.30
C ASP A 49 17.27 -14.35 -1.56
N PRO A 50 17.86 -14.66 -0.40
CA PRO A 50 18.59 -13.66 0.39
C PRO A 50 19.81 -13.08 -0.33
N GLU A 51 20.50 -13.89 -1.15
CA GLU A 51 21.77 -13.48 -1.80
C GLU A 51 21.57 -12.44 -2.90
N ASN A 52 20.47 -12.54 -3.66
CA ASN A 52 20.17 -11.64 -4.77
C ASN A 52 19.08 -10.61 -4.42
N PHE A 53 18.62 -10.60 -3.18
CA PHE A 53 17.53 -9.71 -2.76
C PHE A 53 17.84 -8.24 -2.98
N LYS A 54 16.88 -7.55 -3.56
CA LYS A 54 16.90 -6.08 -3.68
C LYS A 54 15.48 -5.55 -3.46
N ILE A 55 15.38 -4.47 -2.70
CA ILE A 55 14.11 -3.77 -2.54
C ILE A 55 13.68 -3.20 -3.88
N LYS A 56 12.49 -3.57 -4.33
CA LYS A 56 11.91 -3.05 -5.56
C LYS A 56 11.41 -1.61 -5.34
N THR A 57 11.67 -0.76 -6.31
CA THR A 57 11.22 0.65 -6.26
C THR A 57 9.70 0.75 -6.16
N GLU A 58 8.97 -0.17 -6.79
CA GLU A 58 7.51 -0.22 -6.74
C GLU A 58 6.99 -0.36 -5.30
N TRP A 59 7.65 -1.16 -4.45
CA TRP A 59 7.26 -1.32 -3.05
C TRP A 59 7.39 -0.03 -2.25
N LEU A 60 8.45 0.73 -2.51
CA LEU A 60 8.65 2.04 -1.88
C LEU A 60 7.62 3.05 -2.38
N MET A 61 7.27 2.99 -3.67
CA MET A 61 6.22 3.84 -4.25
C MET A 61 4.85 3.53 -3.65
N GLU A 62 4.51 2.25 -3.45
CA GLU A 62 3.26 1.84 -2.79
C GLU A 62 3.15 2.40 -1.37
N LEU A 63 4.21 2.30 -0.57
CA LEU A 63 4.22 2.89 0.77
C LEU A 63 4.05 4.41 0.73
N ASN A 64 4.63 5.07 -0.25
CA ASN A 64 4.50 6.52 -0.39
C ASN A 64 3.08 6.96 -0.79
N LYS A 65 2.32 6.13 -1.52
CA LYS A 65 0.91 6.42 -1.87
C LYS A 65 0.01 6.55 -0.63
N CYS A 66 0.25 5.75 0.41
CA CYS A 66 -0.55 5.77 1.64
C CYS A 66 0.04 6.64 2.75
N ALA A 67 1.26 7.16 2.59
CA ALA A 67 1.94 7.96 3.60
C ALA A 67 1.47 9.42 3.58
N ASN A 68 0.89 9.88 4.69
CA ASN A 68 0.47 11.28 4.85
C ASN A 68 1.56 12.17 5.43
N ARG A 69 2.72 11.62 5.77
CA ARG A 69 3.86 12.33 6.36
C ARG A 69 5.17 11.68 5.92
N ASP A 70 6.24 12.45 5.98
CA ASP A 70 7.57 11.91 5.73
C ASP A 70 7.91 10.78 6.70
N THR A 71 8.65 9.81 6.20
CA THR A 71 9.07 8.63 6.93
C THR A 71 10.59 8.62 7.11
N ALA A 72 11.06 8.00 8.19
CA ALA A 72 12.49 7.86 8.47
C ALA A 72 12.75 6.58 9.28
N PRO A 73 13.98 6.03 9.26
CA PRO A 73 14.35 4.88 10.09
C PRO A 73 14.47 5.22 11.58
N ALA A 74 14.30 6.49 11.98
CA ALA A 74 14.45 7.01 13.33
C ALA A 74 15.79 6.57 13.97
N PHE A 75 15.75 5.99 15.18
CA PHE A 75 16.95 5.57 15.92
C PHE A 75 17.48 4.18 15.54
N PHE A 76 16.88 3.50 14.59
CA PHE A 76 17.29 2.14 14.22
C PHE A 76 18.72 2.07 13.68
N GLN A 77 19.14 3.10 12.95
CA GLN A 77 20.49 3.21 12.37
C GLN A 77 21.43 4.05 13.24
N GLY A 78 21.07 4.33 14.48
CA GLY A 78 21.81 5.16 15.41
C GLY A 78 21.10 6.47 15.76
N THR A 79 21.78 7.38 16.43
CA THR A 79 21.18 8.68 16.79
C THR A 79 21.05 9.55 15.54
N PRO A 80 19.83 9.95 15.12
CA PRO A 80 19.65 10.81 13.97
C PRO A 80 20.29 12.18 14.22
N GLY A 81 20.99 12.69 13.20
CA GLY A 81 21.55 14.03 13.22
C GLY A 81 20.47 15.12 13.24
N TYR A 82 20.90 16.36 13.47
CA TYR A 82 20.00 17.53 13.48
C TYR A 82 19.21 17.67 12.17
N GLU A 83 19.83 17.30 11.05
CA GLU A 83 19.21 17.37 9.71
C GLU A 83 18.02 16.41 9.51
N GLU A 84 17.97 15.32 10.28
CA GLU A 84 16.83 14.40 10.26
C GLU A 84 15.68 14.83 11.17
N GLN A 85 15.91 15.81 12.05
CA GLN A 85 14.90 16.41 12.89
C GLN A 85 14.27 17.59 12.16
N MET A 86 13.09 17.39 11.59
CA MET A 86 12.36 18.49 10.97
C MET A 86 11.70 19.35 12.04
N PHE A 87 12.29 20.49 12.31
CA PHE A 87 11.70 21.57 13.08
C PHE A 87 11.04 22.56 12.11
N GLY A 88 9.80 22.30 11.73
CA GLY A 88 9.06 23.19 10.86
C GLY A 88 7.61 22.73 10.69
N GLU A 89 6.73 23.67 10.40
CA GLU A 89 5.34 23.43 10.00
C GLU A 89 5.24 22.86 8.58
N GLU A 90 6.12 21.96 8.18
CA GLU A 90 5.96 21.30 6.91
C GLU A 90 4.69 20.44 6.95
N GLN A 91 3.72 20.96 6.28
CA GLN A 91 2.38 20.44 6.11
C GLN A 91 2.44 18.97 5.69
N SER A 92 1.57 18.19 6.30
CA SER A 92 1.33 16.81 5.88
C SER A 92 1.23 16.73 4.37
N LYS A 93 2.12 16.00 3.73
CA LYS A 93 1.97 15.66 2.30
C LYS A 93 0.60 15.05 2.13
N LYS A 94 -0.26 15.68 1.33
CA LYS A 94 -1.48 15.02 0.89
C LYS A 94 -1.07 13.81 0.08
N SER A 95 -1.60 12.66 0.42
CA SER A 95 -1.48 11.48 -0.43
C SER A 95 -1.89 11.87 -1.86
N SER A 96 -1.11 11.46 -2.83
CA SER A 96 -1.43 11.66 -4.25
C SER A 96 -2.55 10.74 -4.74
N TYR A 97 -3.01 9.82 -3.89
CA TYR A 97 -4.04 8.82 -4.18
C TYR A 97 -5.14 8.88 -3.13
N ASP A 98 -6.38 8.86 -3.59
CA ASP A 98 -7.56 8.77 -2.74
C ASP A 98 -8.07 7.32 -2.71
N PHE A 99 -8.31 6.80 -1.52
CA PHE A 99 -8.91 5.49 -1.36
C PHE A 99 -10.39 5.53 -1.83
N CYS A 100 -10.70 4.81 -2.90
CA CYS A 100 -12.01 4.85 -3.55
C CYS A 100 -12.99 3.81 -3.00
N GLY A 101 -12.53 2.62 -2.63
CA GLY A 101 -13.43 1.55 -2.20
C GLY A 101 -12.76 0.21 -1.97
N LEU A 102 -13.60 -0.77 -1.67
CA LEU A 102 -13.21 -2.17 -1.48
C LEU A 102 -13.87 -3.05 -2.53
N VAL A 103 -13.12 -3.96 -3.13
CA VAL A 103 -13.67 -5.04 -3.94
C VAL A 103 -14.32 -6.03 -2.97
N LEU A 104 -15.61 -6.29 -3.14
CA LEU A 104 -16.36 -7.24 -2.33
C LEU A 104 -16.47 -8.61 -2.99
N ASP A 105 -16.53 -8.63 -4.31
CA ASP A 105 -16.75 -9.83 -5.09
C ASP A 105 -16.31 -9.63 -6.54
N TYR A 106 -16.00 -10.72 -7.22
CA TYR A 106 -15.65 -10.74 -8.63
C TYR A 106 -16.37 -11.89 -9.34
N ASP A 107 -17.18 -11.55 -10.34
CA ASP A 107 -17.86 -12.49 -11.18
C ASP A 107 -17.00 -12.84 -12.41
N HIS A 108 -16.50 -14.06 -12.46
CA HIS A 108 -15.63 -14.55 -13.54
C HIS A 108 -16.37 -14.71 -14.90
N GLU A 109 -17.69 -14.92 -14.92
CA GLU A 109 -18.46 -15.06 -16.15
C GLU A 109 -18.66 -13.71 -16.83
N THR A 110 -19.04 -12.71 -16.06
CA THR A 110 -19.28 -11.36 -16.55
C THR A 110 -18.04 -10.48 -16.54
N GLN A 111 -16.97 -10.92 -15.87
CA GLN A 111 -15.74 -10.17 -15.64
C GLN A 111 -15.99 -8.82 -14.91
N LEU A 112 -16.94 -8.82 -14.00
CA LEU A 112 -17.33 -7.63 -13.25
C LEU A 112 -16.98 -7.76 -11.79
N ALA A 113 -16.32 -6.75 -11.24
CA ALA A 113 -16.07 -6.62 -9.82
C ALA A 113 -17.19 -5.81 -9.13
N THR A 114 -17.68 -6.32 -8.00
CA THR A 114 -18.56 -5.55 -7.12
C THR A 114 -17.72 -4.75 -6.14
N ILE A 115 -17.80 -3.42 -6.19
CA ILE A 115 -16.99 -2.51 -5.38
C ILE A 115 -17.88 -1.78 -4.38
N GLN A 116 -17.52 -1.83 -3.10
CA GLN A 116 -18.08 -0.96 -2.08
C GLN A 116 -17.41 0.41 -2.15
N GLN A 117 -18.11 1.39 -2.66
CA GLN A 117 -17.60 2.76 -2.74
C GLN A 117 -17.44 3.37 -1.34
N ARG A 118 -16.26 3.94 -1.07
CA ARG A 118 -15.93 4.64 0.17
C ARG A 118 -15.64 6.12 -0.04
N ASN A 119 -15.25 6.52 -1.25
CA ASN A 119 -15.05 7.90 -1.64
C ASN A 119 -15.62 8.13 -3.03
N HIS A 120 -15.89 9.38 -3.37
CA HIS A 120 -16.52 9.72 -4.64
C HIS A 120 -15.52 9.60 -5.80
N PHE A 121 -15.91 8.88 -6.85
CA PHE A 121 -15.20 8.85 -8.12
C PHE A 121 -16.18 8.73 -9.29
N LYS A 122 -15.81 9.29 -10.43
CA LYS A 122 -16.68 9.44 -11.60
C LYS A 122 -16.43 8.33 -12.63
N PRO A 123 -17.42 8.00 -13.46
CA PRO A 123 -17.20 7.17 -14.65
C PRO A 123 -16.08 7.76 -15.52
N GLY A 124 -15.24 6.90 -16.09
CA GLY A 124 -14.11 7.29 -16.93
C GLY A 124 -12.83 7.65 -16.16
N GLN A 125 -12.86 7.75 -14.83
CA GLN A 125 -11.63 7.88 -14.04
C GLN A 125 -10.86 6.56 -14.01
N GLU A 126 -9.54 6.67 -14.05
CA GLU A 126 -8.63 5.56 -13.85
C GLU A 126 -8.58 5.21 -12.36
N ILE A 127 -8.73 3.93 -12.05
CA ILE A 127 -8.68 3.37 -10.71
C ILE A 127 -7.57 2.34 -10.69
N GLU A 128 -6.78 2.36 -9.62
CA GLU A 128 -5.76 1.37 -9.37
C GLU A 128 -6.29 0.35 -8.36
N PHE A 129 -6.19 -0.92 -8.71
CA PHE A 129 -6.52 -2.06 -7.84
C PHE A 129 -5.23 -2.63 -7.26
N PHE A 130 -5.26 -3.02 -6.01
CA PHE A 130 -4.16 -3.71 -5.36
C PHE A 130 -4.69 -4.70 -4.32
N GLY A 131 -3.91 -5.72 -4.02
CA GLY A 131 -4.25 -6.75 -3.05
C GLY A 131 -3.02 -7.53 -2.59
N PRO A 132 -3.19 -8.43 -1.62
CA PRO A 132 -2.07 -9.20 -1.06
C PRO A 132 -1.44 -10.17 -2.08
N GLU A 133 -2.23 -10.75 -2.96
CA GLU A 133 -1.81 -11.80 -3.90
C GLU A 133 -1.76 -11.33 -5.36
N ILE A 134 -2.05 -10.05 -5.60
CA ILE A 134 -2.06 -9.48 -6.94
C ILE A 134 -1.10 -8.31 -7.04
N ASP A 135 -0.46 -8.16 -8.18
CA ASP A 135 0.24 -6.94 -8.52
C ASP A 135 -0.75 -5.82 -8.81
N SER A 136 -0.38 -4.60 -8.46
CA SER A 136 -1.26 -3.46 -8.71
C SER A 136 -1.46 -3.27 -10.21
N PHE A 137 -2.70 -3.09 -10.61
CA PHE A 137 -3.08 -2.80 -11.99
C PHE A 137 -4.08 -1.68 -12.05
N LYS A 138 -4.17 -1.04 -13.22
CA LYS A 138 -5.08 0.07 -13.47
C LYS A 138 -6.19 -0.33 -14.41
N ASP A 139 -7.40 0.11 -14.11
CA ASP A 139 -8.55 -0.03 -14.97
C ASP A 139 -9.36 1.26 -15.02
N ARG A 140 -10.09 1.46 -16.11
CA ARG A 140 -11.03 2.57 -16.27
C ARG A 140 -12.43 2.09 -16.00
N LYS A 141 -13.07 2.74 -15.07
CA LYS A 141 -14.47 2.51 -14.82
C LYS A 141 -15.32 2.72 -16.07
N SER A 142 -15.87 1.66 -16.59
CA SER A 142 -16.73 1.65 -17.79
C SER A 142 -18.20 1.75 -17.47
N THR A 143 -18.66 2.35 -16.38
CA THR A 143 -20.08 2.71 -16.21
C THR A 143 -21.00 1.89 -15.30
N ARG A 144 -21.97 2.59 -14.85
CA ARG A 144 -23.26 2.48 -14.17
C ARG A 144 -23.18 2.33 -12.66
N LEU A 145 -23.49 3.45 -12.05
CA LEU A 145 -24.06 3.53 -10.71
C LEU A 145 -25.45 2.90 -10.76
N ASN A 146 -25.60 1.69 -10.26
CA ASN A 146 -26.88 1.30 -9.69
C ASN A 146 -26.98 1.95 -8.32
N SER A 147 -28.15 2.41 -7.94
CA SER A 147 -28.48 3.14 -6.71
C SER A 147 -28.15 2.44 -5.39
N SER A 148 -27.39 1.37 -5.41
CA SER A 148 -26.92 0.60 -4.26
C SER A 148 -25.41 0.40 -4.28
N HIS A 149 -24.60 1.49 -4.36
CA HIS A 149 -23.14 1.49 -4.08
C HIS A 149 -22.31 0.35 -4.74
N ARG A 150 -22.77 -0.29 -5.80
CA ARG A 150 -22.08 -1.35 -6.53
C ARG A 150 -21.57 -0.82 -7.85
N ILE A 151 -20.30 -1.00 -8.09
CA ILE A 151 -19.62 -0.57 -9.31
C ILE A 151 -19.04 -1.80 -9.96
N ALA A 152 -19.25 -1.93 -11.26
CA ALA A 152 -18.64 -2.99 -12.04
C ALA A 152 -17.37 -2.46 -12.72
N SER A 153 -16.27 -3.19 -12.59
CA SER A 153 -15.01 -2.98 -13.27
C SER A 153 -14.55 -4.27 -13.92
N ARG A 154 -13.99 -4.20 -15.12
CA ARG A 154 -13.42 -5.38 -15.79
C ARG A 154 -12.03 -5.63 -15.26
N MET A 155 -11.81 -6.80 -14.69
CA MET A 155 -10.50 -7.28 -14.31
C MET A 155 -9.89 -8.14 -15.41
N PRO A 156 -8.57 -8.14 -15.60
CA PRO A 156 -7.91 -9.04 -16.54
C PRO A 156 -8.13 -10.50 -16.12
N SER A 157 -8.27 -11.38 -17.11
CA SER A 157 -8.59 -12.81 -16.93
C SER A 157 -7.48 -13.66 -16.28
N SER A 158 -6.40 -13.04 -15.84
CA SER A 158 -5.21 -13.69 -15.24
C SER A 158 -4.96 -13.28 -13.77
N ALA A 159 -5.99 -12.84 -13.07
CA ALA A 159 -5.89 -12.59 -11.63
C ALA A 159 -6.55 -13.71 -10.84
#